data_0f02b23309e3505ca450c40939a3244c
#
_entry.id   0f02b23309e3505ca450c40939a3244c
#
_cell.length_a   1.000
_cell.length_b   1.000
_cell.length_c   1.000
_cell.angle_alpha   90.00
_cell.angle_beta   90.00
_cell.angle_gamma   90.00
#
_symmetry.space_group_name_H-M   'P 1'
#
loop_
_entity.id
_entity.type
_entity.pdbx_description
1 polymer ?
#
loop_
_entity_poly.entity_id
_entity_poly.type
_entity_poly.pdbx_seq_one_letter_code
_entity_poly.pdbx_strand_id
1 'polypeptide(L)'
;YTHFGKQPDVLKHLILCEVLRNEHPQVYVETNSACAIYPMQQTSEQQYGIYYFLEKAVEEDNQVLKDSIYYKIENAEMQRGYYLGSPALAMEVLGRQAQKFLFFDIEKSALDNVERYAKQAELQTSVRLYNTDSLEGVMKLLPSLPKDSFIHIDPYAVSYTHLRAHETSQ
;
A
#
# COMPACT_ATOMS: atom_id res chain seq x y z
N TYR A 1 13.29 3.28 -0.92
CA TYR A 1 12.47 2.35 -0.14
C TYR A 1 13.08 0.95 -0.19
N THR A 2 13.71 0.52 0.91
CA THR A 2 14.40 -0.78 1.01
C THR A 2 13.75 -1.72 2.03
N HIS A 3 12.86 -1.19 2.87
CA HIS A 3 12.17 -1.94 3.92
C HIS A 3 10.72 -2.19 3.49
N PHE A 4 10.45 -3.37 2.92
CA PHE A 4 9.13 -3.80 2.48
C PHE A 4 8.96 -5.30 2.70
N GLY A 5 7.71 -5.78 2.76
CA GLY A 5 7.38 -7.18 2.93
C GLY A 5 7.68 -7.75 4.31
N LYS A 6 7.85 -6.89 5.32
CA LYS A 6 7.99 -7.28 6.75
C LYS A 6 6.63 -7.60 7.38
N GLN A 7 6.61 -8.21 8.56
CA GLN A 7 5.38 -8.60 9.24
C GLN A 7 4.30 -7.51 9.33
N PRO A 8 4.61 -6.26 9.73
CA PRO A 8 3.61 -5.20 9.76
C PRO A 8 3.00 -4.90 8.39
N ASP A 9 3.79 -4.96 7.31
CA ASP A 9 3.30 -4.74 5.95
C ASP A 9 2.34 -5.85 5.53
N VAL A 10 2.68 -7.10 5.81
CA VAL A 10 1.80 -8.26 5.53
C VAL A 10 0.45 -8.08 6.19
N LEU A 11 0.43 -7.75 7.49
CA LEU A 11 -0.82 -7.55 8.23
C LEU A 11 -1.64 -6.37 7.69
N LYS A 12 -0.99 -5.21 7.49
CA LYS A 12 -1.66 -4.01 6.95
C LYS A 12 -2.26 -4.26 5.58
N HIS A 13 -1.50 -4.87 4.68
CA HIS A 13 -1.92 -5.10 3.30
C HIS A 13 -2.98 -6.19 3.19
N LEU A 14 -2.92 -7.24 4.02
CA LEU A 14 -3.98 -8.24 4.12
C LEU A 14 -5.32 -7.58 4.49
N ILE A 15 -5.31 -6.76 5.55
CA ILE A 15 -6.50 -6.02 5.99
C ILE A 15 -6.97 -5.04 4.91
N LEU A 16 -6.05 -4.27 4.33
CA LEU A 16 -6.37 -3.30 3.27
C LEU A 16 -7.10 -3.97 2.10
N CYS A 17 -6.57 -5.07 1.59
CA CYS A 17 -7.16 -5.78 0.46
C CYS A 17 -8.59 -6.27 0.78
N GLU A 18 -8.81 -6.84 1.96
CA GLU A 18 -10.14 -7.32 2.34
C GLU A 18 -11.14 -6.18 2.57
N VAL A 19 -10.70 -5.06 3.15
CA VAL A 19 -11.56 -3.87 3.30
C VAL A 19 -11.93 -3.30 1.93
N LEU A 20 -10.97 -3.09 1.04
CA LEU A 20 -11.23 -2.54 -0.30
C LEU A 20 -12.13 -3.45 -1.12
N ARG A 21 -11.96 -4.77 -1.00
CA ARG A 21 -12.82 -5.77 -1.66
C ARG A 21 -14.27 -5.70 -1.20
N ASN A 22 -14.51 -5.35 0.06
CA ASN A 22 -15.87 -5.27 0.62
C ASN A 22 -16.50 -3.89 0.42
N GLU A 23 -15.74 -2.82 0.58
CA GLU A 23 -16.26 -1.44 0.54
C GLU A 23 -16.44 -0.88 -0.87
N HIS A 24 -15.61 -1.31 -1.84
CA HIS A 24 -15.64 -0.83 -3.22
C HIS A 24 -15.70 0.70 -3.36
N PRO A 25 -14.81 1.48 -2.72
CA PRO A 25 -14.86 2.93 -2.77
C PRO A 25 -14.71 3.46 -4.20
N GLN A 26 -15.42 4.55 -4.51
CA GLN A 26 -15.30 5.23 -5.80
C GLN A 26 -13.99 6.02 -5.93
N VAL A 27 -13.47 6.52 -4.80
CA VAL A 27 -12.20 7.25 -4.75
C VAL A 27 -11.33 6.63 -3.66
N TYR A 28 -10.14 6.19 -4.05
CA TYR A 28 -9.09 5.74 -3.15
C TYR A 28 -8.03 6.82 -3.00
N VAL A 29 -7.70 7.16 -1.77
CA VAL A 29 -6.67 8.14 -1.43
C VAL A 29 -5.63 7.47 -0.54
N GLU A 30 -4.35 7.66 -0.83
CA GLU A 30 -3.27 7.12 -0.02
C GLU A 30 -2.22 8.17 0.32
N THR A 31 -1.94 8.30 1.61
CA THR A 31 -0.85 9.12 2.12
C THR A 31 0.45 8.30 2.18
N ASN A 32 1.59 8.93 1.93
CA ASN A 32 2.89 8.25 2.01
C ASN A 32 2.93 6.93 1.21
N SER A 33 2.51 7.02 -0.05
CA SER A 33 2.20 5.85 -0.88
C SER A 33 3.39 4.91 -1.13
N ALA A 34 4.62 5.42 -1.09
CA ALA A 34 5.83 4.68 -1.47
C ALA A 34 5.72 4.10 -2.91
N CYS A 35 6.39 2.98 -3.18
CA CYS A 35 6.35 2.37 -4.51
C CYS A 35 5.18 1.38 -4.64
N ALA A 36 4.66 1.25 -5.87
CA ALA A 36 3.65 0.25 -6.21
C ALA A 36 4.25 -1.16 -6.32
N ILE A 37 5.46 -1.30 -6.84
CA ILE A 37 6.10 -2.59 -7.09
C ILE A 37 7.58 -2.55 -6.72
N TYR A 38 8.04 -3.63 -6.09
CA TYR A 38 9.42 -3.81 -5.63
C TYR A 38 9.98 -5.12 -6.17
N PRO A 39 11.22 -5.14 -6.68
CA PRO A 39 11.91 -6.41 -6.93
C PRO A 39 12.14 -7.11 -5.58
N MET A 40 11.86 -8.42 -5.53
CA MET A 40 12.08 -9.21 -4.32
C MET A 40 13.56 -9.24 -3.93
N GLN A 41 13.77 -9.19 -2.64
CA GLN A 41 15.06 -9.36 -1.99
C GLN A 41 14.94 -10.49 -0.96
N GLN A 42 16.06 -11.06 -0.54
CA GLN A 42 16.06 -12.10 0.49
C GLN A 42 16.57 -11.53 1.82
N THR A 43 15.93 -10.45 2.28
CA THR A 43 16.27 -9.85 3.57
C THR A 43 15.67 -10.66 4.72
N SER A 44 16.26 -10.54 5.91
CA SER A 44 15.69 -11.17 7.12
C SER A 44 14.28 -10.67 7.42
N GLU A 45 13.99 -9.39 7.18
CA GLU A 45 12.64 -8.82 7.36
C GLU A 45 11.61 -9.51 6.46
N GLN A 46 11.97 -9.80 5.21
CA GLN A 46 11.09 -10.51 4.27
C GLN A 46 10.96 -11.99 4.62
N GLN A 47 12.04 -12.63 5.09
CA GLN A 47 12.00 -14.03 5.54
C GLN A 47 10.98 -14.24 6.67
N TYR A 48 10.94 -13.34 7.66
CA TYR A 48 9.96 -13.37 8.74
C TYR A 48 8.63 -12.66 8.41
N GLY A 49 8.52 -12.05 7.26
CA GLY A 49 7.32 -11.36 6.76
C GLY A 49 6.62 -12.15 5.67
N ILE A 50 6.72 -11.66 4.42
CA ILE A 50 5.97 -12.22 3.29
C ILE A 50 6.32 -13.68 2.98
N TYR A 51 7.60 -14.10 3.05
CA TYR A 51 7.96 -15.49 2.81
C TYR A 51 7.32 -16.41 3.84
N TYR A 52 7.45 -16.07 5.13
CA TYR A 52 6.84 -16.82 6.22
C TYR A 52 5.31 -16.91 6.07
N PHE A 53 4.65 -15.81 5.74
CA PHE A 53 3.20 -15.77 5.53
C PHE A 53 2.75 -16.74 4.42
N LEU A 54 3.41 -16.70 3.26
CA LEU A 54 3.05 -17.55 2.13
C LEU A 54 3.34 -19.03 2.42
N GLU A 55 4.49 -19.33 3.03
CA GLU A 55 4.88 -20.69 3.42
C GLU A 55 3.90 -21.29 4.42
N LYS A 56 3.57 -20.55 5.49
CA LYS A 56 2.64 -21.01 6.53
C LYS A 56 1.22 -21.21 6.01
N ALA A 57 0.74 -20.38 5.12
CA ALA A 57 -0.56 -20.58 4.50
C ALA A 57 -0.66 -21.94 3.77
N VAL A 58 0.45 -22.40 3.17
CA VAL A 58 0.53 -23.70 2.50
C VAL A 58 0.75 -24.85 3.50
N GLU A 59 1.75 -24.74 4.40
CA GLU A 59 2.09 -25.79 5.34
C GLU A 59 0.94 -26.15 6.30
N GLU A 60 0.22 -25.14 6.77
CA GLU A 60 -0.90 -25.32 7.69
C GLU A 60 -2.23 -25.58 6.95
N ASP A 61 -2.19 -25.67 5.64
CA ASP A 61 -3.37 -25.81 4.77
C ASP A 61 -4.48 -24.79 5.10
N ASN A 62 -4.08 -23.57 5.44
CA ASN A 62 -4.99 -22.52 5.89
C ASN A 62 -5.79 -21.96 4.72
N GLN A 63 -6.97 -22.53 4.49
CA GLN A 63 -7.80 -22.17 3.36
C GLN A 63 -8.27 -20.72 3.44
N VAL A 64 -8.53 -20.18 4.64
CA VAL A 64 -8.95 -18.78 4.82
C VAL A 64 -7.88 -17.81 4.32
N LEU A 65 -6.61 -18.06 4.67
CA LEU A 65 -5.50 -17.24 4.18
C LEU A 65 -5.29 -17.41 2.67
N LYS A 66 -5.33 -18.64 2.16
CA LYS A 66 -5.17 -18.92 0.73
C LYS A 66 -6.29 -18.33 -0.13
N ASP A 67 -7.49 -18.17 0.41
CA ASP A 67 -8.62 -17.54 -0.26
C ASP A 67 -8.60 -16.02 -0.18
N SER A 68 -7.80 -15.43 0.70
CA SER A 68 -7.64 -13.98 0.76
C SER A 68 -7.10 -13.41 -0.55
N ILE A 69 -7.60 -12.24 -0.93
CA ILE A 69 -7.17 -11.59 -2.17
C ILE A 69 -5.69 -11.19 -2.12
N TYR A 70 -5.21 -10.77 -0.94
CA TYR A 70 -3.81 -10.46 -0.71
C TYR A 70 -2.89 -11.65 -1.00
N TYR A 71 -3.20 -12.83 -0.44
CA TYR A 71 -2.43 -14.04 -0.69
C TYR A 71 -2.36 -14.37 -2.19
N LYS A 72 -3.51 -14.35 -2.88
CA LYS A 72 -3.58 -14.68 -4.31
C LYS A 72 -2.72 -13.75 -5.16
N ILE A 73 -2.79 -12.44 -4.88
CA ILE A 73 -2.01 -11.42 -5.60
C ILE A 73 -0.51 -11.60 -5.32
N GLU A 74 -0.10 -11.60 -4.05
CA GLU A 74 1.32 -11.65 -3.69
C GLU A 74 1.97 -12.98 -4.04
N ASN A 75 1.26 -14.10 -3.91
CA ASN A 75 1.78 -15.40 -4.32
C ASN A 75 2.06 -15.45 -5.84
N ALA A 76 1.22 -14.85 -6.66
CA ALA A 76 1.43 -14.76 -8.09
C ALA A 76 2.60 -13.82 -8.44
N GLU A 77 2.70 -12.66 -7.80
CA GLU A 77 3.78 -11.70 -8.06
C GLU A 77 5.15 -12.19 -7.54
N MET A 78 5.17 -12.90 -6.42
CA MET A 78 6.39 -13.53 -5.91
C MET A 78 7.01 -14.53 -6.89
N GLN A 79 6.18 -15.29 -7.61
CA GLN A 79 6.66 -16.21 -8.68
C GLN A 79 7.30 -15.44 -9.84
N ARG A 80 6.96 -14.18 -10.03
CA ARG A 80 7.55 -13.26 -11.01
C ARG A 80 8.75 -12.49 -10.48
N GLY A 81 9.09 -12.66 -9.20
CA GLY A 81 10.19 -11.98 -8.52
C GLY A 81 9.86 -10.59 -8.00
N TYR A 82 8.58 -10.30 -7.75
CA TYR A 82 8.13 -8.99 -7.30
C TYR A 82 7.25 -9.08 -6.03
N TYR A 83 7.18 -7.96 -5.32
CA TYR A 83 6.28 -7.68 -4.21
C TYR A 83 5.49 -6.42 -4.53
N LEU A 84 4.18 -6.44 -4.26
CA LEU A 84 3.34 -5.27 -4.47
C LEU A 84 3.19 -4.45 -3.19
N GLY A 85 3.37 -3.15 -3.33
CA GLY A 85 3.01 -2.19 -2.28
C GLY A 85 1.53 -1.85 -2.31
N SER A 86 1.07 -1.12 -1.29
CA SER A 86 -0.32 -0.71 -1.14
C SER A 86 -0.92 -0.01 -2.37
N PRO A 87 -0.20 0.87 -3.13
CA PRO A 87 -0.77 1.46 -4.33
C PRO A 87 -1.15 0.42 -5.41
N ALA A 88 -0.26 -0.55 -5.64
CA ALA A 88 -0.55 -1.61 -6.61
C ALA A 88 -1.68 -2.52 -6.12
N LEU A 89 -1.66 -2.91 -4.85
CA LEU A 89 -2.72 -3.73 -4.26
C LEU A 89 -4.10 -3.05 -4.38
N ALA A 90 -4.18 -1.74 -4.10
CA ALA A 90 -5.43 -1.00 -4.27
C ALA A 90 -5.89 -1.00 -5.75
N MET A 91 -4.96 -0.79 -6.69
CA MET A 91 -5.27 -0.84 -8.12
C MET A 91 -5.71 -2.25 -8.58
N GLU A 92 -5.07 -3.31 -8.07
CA GLU A 92 -5.45 -4.70 -8.39
C GLU A 92 -6.84 -5.07 -7.82
N VAL A 93 -7.12 -4.68 -6.58
CA VAL A 93 -8.39 -5.01 -5.92
C VAL A 93 -9.56 -4.24 -6.53
N LEU A 94 -9.40 -2.92 -6.73
CA LEU A 94 -10.49 -2.06 -7.18
C LEU A 94 -10.58 -1.97 -8.71
N GLY A 95 -9.45 -2.00 -9.41
CA GLY A 95 -9.41 -1.94 -10.86
C GLY A 95 -10.20 -0.76 -11.43
N ARG A 96 -10.93 -1.02 -12.51
CA ARG A 96 -11.76 -0.01 -13.20
C ARG A 96 -13.07 0.31 -12.46
N GLN A 97 -13.37 -0.34 -11.33
CA GLN A 97 -14.53 -0.02 -10.51
C GLN A 97 -14.34 1.30 -9.75
N ALA A 98 -13.12 1.60 -9.32
CA ALA A 98 -12.80 2.91 -8.77
C ALA A 98 -12.67 3.95 -9.88
N GLN A 99 -13.27 5.13 -9.65
CA GLN A 99 -13.18 6.25 -10.57
C GLN A 99 -11.81 6.95 -10.50
N LYS A 100 -11.23 7.04 -9.28
CA LYS A 100 -9.96 7.73 -9.04
C LYS A 100 -9.12 7.05 -7.96
N PHE A 101 -7.81 7.10 -8.19
CA PHE A 101 -6.77 6.79 -7.23
C PHE A 101 -5.90 8.02 -7.05
N LEU A 102 -5.77 8.51 -5.82
CA LEU A 102 -5.03 9.72 -5.47
C LEU A 102 -3.87 9.33 -4.56
N PHE A 103 -2.64 9.38 -5.07
CA PHE A 103 -1.45 8.99 -4.32
C PHE A 103 -0.59 10.21 -3.98
N PHE A 104 -0.20 10.29 -2.71
CA PHE A 104 0.65 11.36 -2.18
C PHE A 104 1.97 10.78 -1.69
N ASP A 105 3.07 11.38 -2.11
CA ASP A 105 4.40 11.12 -1.56
C ASP A 105 5.32 12.31 -1.78
N ILE A 106 6.27 12.53 -0.87
CA ILE A 106 7.32 13.53 -1.04
C ILE A 106 8.41 13.03 -2.00
N GLU A 107 8.56 11.71 -2.12
CA GLU A 107 9.56 11.08 -2.98
C GLU A 107 9.04 10.91 -4.41
N LYS A 108 9.50 11.77 -5.30
CA LYS A 108 9.11 11.70 -6.72
C LYS A 108 9.38 10.34 -7.36
N SER A 109 10.50 9.70 -7.01
CA SER A 109 10.86 8.38 -7.55
C SER A 109 9.85 7.29 -7.21
N ALA A 110 9.23 7.37 -6.04
CA ALA A 110 8.15 6.47 -5.63
C ALA A 110 6.89 6.69 -6.50
N LEU A 111 6.50 7.94 -6.68
CA LEU A 111 5.36 8.28 -7.56
C LEU A 111 5.62 7.89 -9.02
N ASP A 112 6.85 8.03 -9.52
CA ASP A 112 7.22 7.58 -10.88
C ASP A 112 7.08 6.04 -11.01
N ASN A 113 7.33 5.29 -9.92
CA ASN A 113 7.09 3.84 -9.88
C ASN A 113 5.58 3.53 -9.92
N VAL A 114 4.78 4.24 -9.15
CA VAL A 114 3.30 4.14 -9.17
C VAL A 114 2.75 4.45 -10.56
N GLU A 115 3.24 5.50 -11.20
CA GLU A 115 2.82 5.88 -12.56
C GLU A 115 3.09 4.77 -13.58
N ARG A 116 4.29 4.19 -13.55
CA ARG A 116 4.64 3.07 -14.44
C ARG A 116 3.72 1.87 -14.23
N TYR A 117 3.46 1.53 -12.97
CA TYR A 117 2.53 0.45 -12.63
C TYR A 117 1.12 0.74 -13.15
N ALA A 118 0.60 1.94 -12.92
CA ALA A 118 -0.73 2.36 -13.40
C ALA A 118 -0.85 2.26 -14.93
N LYS A 119 0.21 2.60 -15.67
CA LYS A 119 0.26 2.44 -17.14
C LYS A 119 0.19 0.97 -17.54
N GLN A 120 0.93 0.08 -16.86
CA GLN A 120 0.91 -1.37 -17.13
C GLN A 120 -0.46 -2.00 -16.81
N ALA A 121 -1.11 -1.51 -15.75
CA ALA A 121 -2.46 -1.93 -15.36
C ALA A 121 -3.59 -1.26 -16.17
N GLU A 122 -3.27 -0.41 -17.15
CA GLU A 122 -4.21 0.38 -17.94
C GLU A 122 -5.15 1.28 -17.11
N LEU A 123 -4.65 1.79 -15.97
CA LEU A 123 -5.38 2.66 -15.03
C LEU A 123 -4.86 4.11 -15.01
N GLN A 124 -3.94 4.48 -15.89
CA GLN A 124 -3.28 5.79 -15.92
C GLN A 124 -4.24 6.97 -15.99
N THR A 125 -5.40 6.80 -16.59
CA THR A 125 -6.42 7.86 -16.68
C THR A 125 -7.15 8.12 -15.38
N SER A 126 -7.20 7.11 -14.50
CA SER A 126 -7.85 7.17 -13.18
C SER A 126 -6.88 7.57 -12.06
N VAL A 127 -5.57 7.49 -12.28
CA VAL A 127 -4.55 7.80 -11.27
C VAL A 127 -4.17 9.28 -11.30
N ARG A 128 -4.00 9.87 -10.11
CA ARG A 128 -3.45 11.21 -9.88
C ARG A 128 -2.35 11.12 -8.84
N LEU A 129 -1.23 11.76 -9.13
CA LEU A 129 -0.02 11.74 -8.31
C LEU A 129 0.26 13.14 -7.77
N TYR A 130 0.51 13.23 -6.48
CA TYR A 130 0.77 14.48 -5.79
C TYR A 130 2.13 14.41 -5.08
N ASN A 131 3.13 15.06 -5.66
CA ASN A 131 4.46 15.15 -5.05
C ASN A 131 4.51 16.31 -4.04
N THR A 132 3.95 16.06 -2.87
CA THR A 132 3.83 17.03 -1.79
C THR A 132 3.71 16.34 -0.45
N ASP A 133 3.77 17.09 0.64
CA ASP A 133 3.41 16.59 1.96
C ASP A 133 1.99 16.03 1.95
N SER A 134 1.87 14.80 2.43
CA SER A 134 0.63 14.03 2.34
C SER A 134 -0.48 14.63 3.20
N LEU A 135 -0.15 15.09 4.41
CA LEU A 135 -1.14 15.66 5.32
C LEU A 135 -1.70 16.96 4.77
N GLU A 136 -0.83 17.87 4.33
CA GLU A 136 -1.25 19.13 3.72
C GLU A 136 -2.07 18.91 2.46
N GLY A 137 -1.62 18.00 1.60
CA GLY A 137 -2.29 17.67 0.34
C GLY A 137 -3.68 17.08 0.56
N VAL A 138 -3.81 16.09 1.43
CA VAL A 138 -5.11 15.44 1.73
C VAL A 138 -6.06 16.41 2.40
N MET A 139 -5.60 17.21 3.37
CA MET A 139 -6.45 18.21 4.05
C MET A 139 -7.07 19.22 3.06
N LYS A 140 -6.34 19.60 2.01
CA LYS A 140 -6.86 20.48 0.96
C LYS A 140 -7.93 19.79 0.09
N LEU A 141 -7.82 18.47 -0.11
CA LEU A 141 -8.77 17.72 -0.92
C LEU A 141 -10.02 17.26 -0.17
N LEU A 142 -9.94 17.05 1.15
CA LEU A 142 -11.03 16.51 1.96
C LEU A 142 -12.40 17.13 1.68
N PRO A 143 -12.55 18.48 1.58
CA PRO A 143 -13.87 19.09 1.35
C PRO A 143 -14.48 18.73 -0.01
N SER A 144 -13.68 18.29 -0.97
CA SER A 144 -14.12 17.96 -2.34
C SER A 144 -14.24 16.47 -2.60
N LEU A 145 -13.84 15.63 -1.66
CA LEU A 145 -13.93 14.18 -1.81
C LEU A 145 -15.38 13.71 -1.71
N PRO A 146 -15.81 12.75 -2.55
CA PRO A 146 -17.10 12.08 -2.38
C PRO A 146 -17.20 11.37 -1.02
N LYS A 147 -18.43 11.17 -0.53
CA LYS A 147 -18.67 10.50 0.78
C LYS A 147 -18.21 9.05 0.82
N ASP A 148 -18.18 8.39 -0.33
CA ASP A 148 -17.71 7.01 -0.53
C ASP A 148 -16.23 6.92 -0.87
N SER A 149 -15.44 7.89 -0.41
CA SER A 149 -13.98 7.87 -0.52
C SER A 149 -13.36 7.06 0.62
N PHE A 150 -12.33 6.29 0.29
CA PHE A 150 -11.50 5.58 1.24
C PHE A 150 -10.13 6.26 1.34
N ILE A 151 -9.68 6.57 2.56
CA ILE A 151 -8.38 7.20 2.81
C ILE A 151 -7.50 6.23 3.59
N HIS A 152 -6.44 5.75 2.96
CA HIS A 152 -5.40 4.95 3.59
C HIS A 152 -4.30 5.85 4.13
N ILE A 153 -4.08 5.80 5.44
CA ILE A 153 -3.09 6.61 6.14
C ILE A 153 -2.04 5.67 6.74
N ASP A 154 -0.84 5.69 6.18
CA ASP A 154 0.31 4.90 6.66
C ASP A 154 1.52 5.81 6.89
N PRO A 155 1.58 6.55 8.01
CA PRO A 155 2.67 7.48 8.27
C PRO A 155 3.97 6.74 8.60
N TYR A 156 5.10 7.29 8.16
CA TYR A 156 6.42 6.80 8.61
C TYR A 156 6.59 7.00 10.12
N ALA A 157 7.02 5.95 10.81
CA ALA A 157 7.21 5.95 12.26
C ALA A 157 8.33 6.89 12.79
N VAL A 158 9.03 7.60 11.92
CA VAL A 158 10.19 8.45 12.27
C VAL A 158 9.81 9.72 13.06
N SER A 159 8.56 10.16 13.02
CA SER A 159 8.12 11.41 13.66
C SER A 159 7.91 11.32 15.19
N TYR A 160 7.93 10.12 15.78
CA TYR A 160 7.68 9.97 17.22
C TYR A 160 8.91 10.20 18.11
N THR A 161 10.11 10.24 17.58
CA THR A 161 11.32 10.46 18.38
C THR A 161 11.57 11.92 18.76
N HIS A 162 10.99 12.88 18.05
CA HIS A 162 11.17 14.30 18.34
C HIS A 162 10.19 14.89 19.38
N LEU A 163 9.04 14.25 19.62
CA LEU A 163 8.07 14.73 20.60
C LEU A 163 8.45 14.42 22.06
N ARG A 164 9.36 13.46 22.32
CA ARG A 164 9.83 13.13 23.67
C ARG A 164 10.96 13.99 24.19
N ALA A 165 11.61 14.79 23.37
CA ALA A 165 12.78 15.61 23.77
C ALA A 165 12.38 16.95 24.43
N HIS A 166 11.11 17.35 24.39
CA HIS A 166 10.66 18.63 24.94
C HIS A 166 9.95 18.56 26.30
N GLU A 167 9.72 17.36 26.86
CA GLU A 167 9.01 17.21 28.13
C GLU A 167 9.91 17.02 29.38
N THR A 168 11.24 17.15 29.26
CA THR A 168 12.15 16.98 30.41
C THR A 168 12.96 18.23 30.73
N SER A 169 12.34 19.41 30.65
CA SER A 169 12.94 20.66 31.15
C SER A 169 11.88 21.49 31.87
N GLN A 170 11.47 21.05 33.07
CA GLN A 170 10.96 21.89 34.15
C GLN A 170 11.44 21.31 35.49
#